data_586684116faf36fbb9cb559e91b554f6
#
_entry.id   586684116faf36fbb9cb559e91b554f6
#
_cell.length_a   1.000
_cell.length_b   1.000
_cell.length_c   1.000
_cell.angle_alpha   90.00
_cell.angle_beta   90.00
_cell.angle_gamma   90.00
#
_symmetry.space_group_name_H-M   'P 1'
#
loop_
_entity.id
_entity.type
_entity.pdbx_description
1 polymer ?
#
loop_
_entity_poly.entity_id
_entity_poly.type
_entity_poly.pdbx_seq_one_letter_code
_entity_poly.pdbx_strand_id
1 'polypeptide(L)' 'MKKARYQVINNFQILDDDGDWSNDYQEGDILWRIIGTNKFEDEDGNLVIFRQKDIKDYLVKVG' A
#
# COMPACT_ATOMS: atom_id res chain seq x y z
N MET A 1 9.39 -13.23 -8.06
CA MET A 1 8.10 -12.53 -8.25
C MET A 1 8.37 -11.08 -8.56
N LYS A 2 7.72 -10.55 -9.61
CA LYS A 2 7.93 -9.16 -10.01
C LYS A 2 7.09 -8.22 -9.15
N LYS A 3 7.67 -7.08 -8.81
CA LYS A 3 7.00 -6.05 -8.02
C LYS A 3 7.19 -4.70 -8.69
N ALA A 4 6.19 -3.84 -8.58
CA ALA A 4 6.26 -2.47 -9.05
C ALA A 4 6.32 -1.54 -7.85
N ARG A 5 7.14 -0.49 -7.95
CA ARG A 5 7.29 0.47 -6.87
C ARG A 5 6.22 1.55 -6.97
N TYR A 6 5.55 1.81 -5.86
CA TYR A 6 4.54 2.85 -5.74
C TYR A 6 4.89 3.76 -4.57
N GLN A 7 4.48 5.02 -4.69
CA GLN A 7 4.65 6.01 -3.63
C GLN A 7 3.29 6.43 -3.09
N VAL A 8 3.19 6.54 -1.78
CA VAL A 8 1.99 7.03 -1.11
C VAL A 8 1.86 8.52 -1.37
N ILE A 9 0.71 8.95 -1.89
CA ILE A 9 0.43 10.36 -2.19
C ILE A 9 -0.60 10.98 -1.24
N ASN A 10 -1.32 10.14 -0.49
CA ASN A 10 -2.24 10.59 0.55
C ASN A 10 -2.09 9.69 1.76
N ASN A 11 -2.07 10.27 2.94
CA ASN A 11 -1.96 9.50 4.17
C ASN A 11 -3.14 8.55 4.33
N PHE A 12 -2.89 7.36 4.84
CA PHE A 12 -3.95 6.42 5.15
C PHE A 12 -3.52 5.50 6.28
N GLN A 13 -4.50 4.82 6.87
CA GLN A 13 -4.27 3.91 7.98
C GLN A 13 -4.98 2.60 7.69
N ILE A 14 -4.35 1.51 8.14
CA ILE A 14 -4.93 0.18 8.04
C ILE A 14 -5.33 -0.26 9.44
N LEU A 15 -6.58 -0.73 9.56
CA LEU A 15 -7.08 -1.31 10.80
C LEU A 15 -7.11 -2.82 10.66
N ASP A 16 -6.85 -3.53 11.77
CA ASP A 16 -7.01 -4.98 11.78
C ASP A 16 -8.48 -5.35 11.98
N ASP A 17 -8.77 -6.66 12.04
CA ASP A 17 -10.14 -7.18 12.16
C ASP A 17 -10.81 -6.76 13.46
N ASP A 18 -10.04 -6.47 14.49
CA ASP A 18 -10.55 -6.05 15.80
C ASP A 18 -10.74 -4.53 15.88
N GLY A 19 -10.37 -3.80 14.82
CA GLY A 19 -10.46 -2.36 14.80
C GLY A 19 -9.27 -1.64 15.42
N ASP A 20 -8.23 -2.38 15.80
CA ASP A 20 -7.01 -1.78 16.30
C ASP A 20 -6.11 -1.32 15.16
N TRP A 21 -5.29 -0.29 15.43
CA TRP A 21 -4.34 0.21 14.44
C TRP A 21 -3.30 -0.85 14.14
N SER A 22 -3.15 -1.14 12.86
CA SER A 22 -2.13 -2.07 12.39
C SER A 22 -0.93 -1.29 11.86
N ASN A 23 -1.16 -0.41 10.88
CA ASN A 23 -0.10 0.36 10.24
C ASN A 23 -0.61 1.73 9.80
N ASP A 24 0.27 2.73 9.89
CA ASP A 24 0.05 4.05 9.32
C ASP A 24 0.96 4.23 8.12
N TYR A 25 0.42 4.80 7.04
CA TYR A 25 1.22 5.14 5.86
C TYR A 25 1.07 6.62 5.57
N GLN A 26 2.19 7.27 5.32
CA GLN A 26 2.23 8.71 5.11
C GLN A 26 2.70 9.01 3.69
N GLU A 27 2.34 10.21 3.22
CA GLU A 27 2.79 10.71 1.94
C GLU A 27 4.31 10.60 1.84
N GLY A 28 4.79 9.99 0.77
CA GLY A 28 6.21 9.74 0.55
C GLY A 28 6.67 8.33 0.85
N ASP A 29 5.88 7.55 1.59
CA ASP A 29 6.23 6.16 1.86
C ASP A 29 6.19 5.33 0.58
N ILE A 30 7.04 4.31 0.52
CA ILE A 30 7.14 3.43 -0.65
C ILE A 30 6.50 2.09 -0.34
N LEU A 31 5.67 1.63 -1.28
CA LEU A 31 5.08 0.29 -1.24
C LEU A 31 5.42 -0.42 -2.54
N TRP A 32 5.49 -1.75 -2.48
CA TRP A 32 5.78 -2.58 -3.66
C TRP A 32 4.56 -3.42 -3.99
N ARG A 33 4.00 -3.20 -5.18
CA ARG A 33 2.85 -3.95 -5.66
C ARG A 33 3.31 -5.27 -6.26
N ILE A 34 2.68 -6.36 -5.84
CA ILE A 34 2.87 -7.66 -6.49
C ILE A 34 2.11 -7.61 -7.80
N ILE A 35 2.84 -7.70 -8.93
CA ILE A 35 2.27 -7.55 -10.28
C ILE A 35 1.14 -8.56 -10.48
N GLY A 36 0.02 -8.08 -11.05
CA GLY A 36 -1.14 -8.93 -11.32
C GLY A 36 -2.10 -9.04 -10.14
N THR A 37 -1.82 -8.35 -9.04
CA THR A 37 -2.68 -8.37 -7.85
C THR A 37 -2.90 -6.97 -7.33
N ASN A 38 -3.77 -6.85 -6.31
CA ASN A 38 -3.96 -5.60 -5.57
C ASN A 38 -3.25 -5.64 -4.21
N LYS A 39 -2.24 -6.50 -4.08
CA LYS A 39 -1.47 -6.67 -2.86
C LYS A 39 -0.18 -5.87 -2.94
N PHE A 40 0.11 -5.15 -1.87
CA PHE A 40 1.32 -4.34 -1.75
C PHE A 40 2.08 -4.76 -0.50
N GLU A 41 3.40 -4.68 -0.55
CA GLU A 41 4.26 -4.91 0.61
C GLU A 41 4.93 -3.59 1.01
N ASP A 42 5.04 -3.36 2.31
CA ASP A 42 5.82 -2.22 2.81
C ASP A 42 7.27 -2.65 3.10
N GLU A 43 8.06 -1.71 3.63
CA GLU A 43 9.48 -1.96 3.91
C GLU A 43 9.70 -3.03 4.98
N ASP A 44 8.71 -3.22 5.84
CA ASP A 44 8.77 -4.21 6.93
C ASP A 44 8.23 -5.57 6.51
N GLY A 45 7.76 -5.70 5.27
CA GLY A 45 7.20 -6.94 4.78
C GLY A 45 5.73 -7.14 5.08
N ASN A 46 5.04 -6.12 5.60
CA ASN A 46 3.61 -6.21 5.86
C ASN A 46 2.83 -6.10 4.55
N LEU A 47 1.77 -6.90 4.43
CA LEU A 47 0.91 -6.86 3.26
C LEU A 47 -0.24 -5.88 3.45
N VAL A 48 -0.49 -5.10 2.42
CA VAL A 48 -1.62 -4.17 2.36
C VAL A 48 -2.42 -4.51 1.10
N ILE A 49 -3.72 -4.72 1.26
CA ILE A 49 -4.60 -5.06 0.15
C ILE A 49 -5.51 -3.87 -0.12
N PHE A 50 -5.47 -3.36 -1.34
CA PHE A 50 -6.31 -2.25 -1.77
C PHE A 50 -7.43 -2.75 -2.68
N ARG A 51 -8.55 -2.02 -2.66
CA ARG A 51 -9.53 -2.18 -3.73
C ARG A 51 -8.99 -1.47 -4.97
N GLN A 52 -9.27 -2.01 -6.14
CA GLN A 52 -8.80 -1.47 -7.41
C GLN A 52 -9.05 0.04 -7.51
N LYS A 53 -10.23 0.49 -7.12
CA LYS A 53 -10.63 1.89 -7.24
C LYS A 53 -9.89 2.83 -6.29
N ASP A 54 -9.32 2.30 -5.21
CA ASP A 54 -8.65 3.12 -4.21
C ASP A 54 -7.17 3.32 -4.50
N ILE A 55 -6.57 2.47 -5.33
CA ILE A 55 -5.14 2.52 -5.59
C ILE A 55 -4.72 3.89 -6.10
N LYS A 56 -5.42 4.41 -7.09
CA LYS A 56 -5.06 5.70 -7.71
C LYS A 56 -5.27 6.89 -6.78
N ASP A 57 -6.12 6.75 -5.76
CA ASP A 57 -6.40 7.83 -4.81
C ASP A 57 -5.29 7.97 -3.77
N TYR A 58 -4.59 6.89 -3.48
CA TYR A 58 -3.57 6.86 -2.42
C TYR A 58 -2.17 6.62 -2.92
N LEU A 59 -2.01 6.08 -4.11
CA LEU A 59 -0.72 5.62 -4.61
C LEU A 59 -0.49 6.08 -6.04
N VAL A 60 0.79 6.29 -6.38
CA VAL A 60 1.21 6.54 -7.75
C VAL A 60 2.40 5.64 -8.06
N LYS A 61 2.40 5.06 -9.24
CA LYS A 61 3.52 4.23 -9.68
C LYS A 61 4.75 5.10 -9.92
N VAL A 62 5.90 4.70 -9.36
CA VAL A 62 7.16 5.41 -9.52
C VAL A 62 8.25 4.44 -9.97
N GLY A 63 9.15 4.95 -10.74
CA GLY A 63 10.27 4.16 -11.26
C GLY A 63 9.91 3.41 -12.51
#